data_52b68bb9078a8538c6e8c22041a8acd7
#
_entry.id   52b68bb9078a8538c6e8c22041a8acd7
#
_cell.length_a   1.000
_cell.length_b   1.000
_cell.length_c   1.000
_cell.angle_alpha   90.00
_cell.angle_beta   90.00
_cell.angle_gamma   90.00
#
_symmetry.space_group_name_H-M   'P 1'
#
loop_
_entity.id
_entity.type
_entity.pdbx_description
1 polymer ?
#
loop_
_entity_poly.entity_id
_entity_poly.type
_entity_poly.pdbx_seq_one_letter_code
_entity_poly.pdbx_strand_id
1 'polypeptide(L)'
;MFDRSGLPAAVTVYEVGPRDGLQNESVILPTLVKANLIRHLVGAGLNAIEITSLVRPDKVPALADAEELLAELAPLLGKHRMSALVPNQRGLDRALKAGVREVAVFASATESFAKANLNNTVAGSLEIFRPVIKQAREAGLRVRGYISMCFGDPWEGKVSTNQVADVAETLFEAGITELSLGDTIGVATPGEVMDLLDTFDDRSISRSLLAVHFHDTYGQALSNTLTALLEGITTIDSAISGLGGCPFAKSATGNLATEDLVWQLHGLGITTGIDLQALVETSRWLSDKTGLPLRSKTAIALANQKDETR
;
A
#
# COMPACT_ATOMS: atom_id res chain seq x y z
N MET A 1 11.30 29.21 10.18
CA MET A 1 10.52 28.94 8.94
C MET A 1 10.85 27.51 8.57
N PHE A 2 9.85 26.65 8.31
CA PHE A 2 10.12 25.27 7.88
C PHE A 2 10.85 25.28 6.52
N ASP A 3 12.01 24.61 6.46
CA ASP A 3 12.80 24.52 5.24
C ASP A 3 12.17 23.48 4.30
N ARG A 4 11.77 23.89 3.11
CA ARG A 4 11.17 23.04 2.08
C ARG A 4 12.16 22.58 1.02
N SER A 5 13.43 22.96 1.12
CA SER A 5 14.43 22.70 0.08
C SER A 5 14.69 21.20 -0.16
N GLY A 6 14.46 20.37 0.85
CA GLY A 6 14.60 18.91 0.77
C GLY A 6 13.34 18.16 0.27
N LEU A 7 12.21 18.85 0.08
CA LEU A 7 10.97 18.20 -0.34
C LEU A 7 10.93 17.95 -1.86
N PRO A 8 10.39 16.81 -2.32
CA PRO A 8 10.19 16.54 -3.73
C PRO A 8 9.12 17.47 -4.32
N ALA A 9 9.27 17.85 -5.59
CA ALA A 9 8.28 18.67 -6.30
C ALA A 9 6.96 17.91 -6.56
N ALA A 10 7.03 16.58 -6.70
CA ALA A 10 5.90 15.71 -6.95
C ALA A 10 6.12 14.34 -6.32
N VAL A 11 5.03 13.65 -5.98
CA VAL A 11 5.04 12.29 -5.43
C VAL A 11 3.99 11.41 -6.09
N THR A 12 4.19 10.10 -6.00
CA THR A 12 3.20 9.10 -6.32
C THR A 12 2.46 8.70 -5.03
N VAL A 13 1.17 8.97 -4.97
CA VAL A 13 0.27 8.37 -3.97
C VAL A 13 -0.16 7.01 -4.52
N TYR A 14 0.22 5.94 -3.82
CA TYR A 14 -0.11 4.57 -4.21
C TYR A 14 -1.28 4.08 -3.36
N GLU A 15 -2.45 4.00 -3.98
CA GLU A 15 -3.71 3.66 -3.30
C GLU A 15 -3.83 2.16 -3.11
N VAL A 16 -3.84 1.71 -1.85
CA VAL A 16 -3.96 0.29 -1.50
C VAL A 16 -5.33 -0.08 -0.92
N GLY A 17 -6.23 0.87 -0.79
CA GLY A 17 -7.57 0.67 -0.21
C GLY A 17 -8.37 -0.45 -0.88
N PRO A 18 -8.42 -0.56 -2.22
CA PRO A 18 -9.18 -1.63 -2.88
C PRO A 18 -8.65 -3.04 -2.60
N ARG A 19 -7.34 -3.20 -2.30
CA ARG A 19 -6.75 -4.49 -1.95
C ARG A 19 -6.55 -4.61 -0.44
N ASP A 20 -5.55 -3.90 0.10
CA ASP A 20 -5.15 -4.00 1.50
C ASP A 20 -6.24 -3.50 2.44
N GLY A 21 -6.82 -2.37 2.09
CA GLY A 21 -7.91 -1.77 2.86
C GLY A 21 -9.11 -2.70 2.99
N LEU A 22 -9.65 -3.18 1.88
CA LEU A 22 -10.86 -4.02 1.88
C LEU A 22 -10.61 -5.44 2.36
N GLN A 23 -9.38 -5.93 2.32
CA GLN A 23 -9.04 -7.32 2.67
C GLN A 23 -9.49 -7.70 4.09
N ASN A 24 -9.39 -6.78 5.03
CA ASN A 24 -9.62 -7.00 6.46
C ASN A 24 -10.91 -6.35 6.98
N GLU A 25 -11.71 -5.73 6.09
CA GLU A 25 -12.99 -5.16 6.48
C GLU A 25 -14.06 -6.25 6.68
N SER A 26 -14.98 -6.02 7.60
CA SER A 26 -16.04 -6.97 7.95
C SER A 26 -17.11 -7.12 6.86
N VAL A 27 -17.17 -6.16 5.93
CA VAL A 27 -18.16 -6.12 4.85
C VAL A 27 -17.51 -6.59 3.55
N ILE A 28 -18.04 -7.64 2.96
CA ILE A 28 -17.62 -8.11 1.63
C ILE A 28 -18.42 -7.32 0.58
N LEU A 29 -17.71 -6.52 -0.22
CA LEU A 29 -18.33 -5.69 -1.24
C LEU A 29 -18.61 -6.49 -2.52
N PRO A 30 -19.75 -6.23 -3.19
CA PRO A 30 -19.99 -6.74 -4.53
C PRO A 30 -18.95 -6.24 -5.53
N THR A 31 -18.62 -7.04 -6.53
CA THR A 31 -17.62 -6.74 -7.57
C THR A 31 -17.84 -5.39 -8.23
N LEU A 32 -19.09 -5.06 -8.60
CA LEU A 32 -19.43 -3.78 -9.22
C LEU A 32 -19.20 -2.57 -8.29
N VAL A 33 -19.36 -2.75 -6.98
CA VAL A 33 -19.05 -1.68 -6.01
C VAL A 33 -17.55 -1.45 -5.95
N LYS A 34 -16.72 -2.50 -5.91
CA LYS A 34 -15.25 -2.41 -5.98
C LYS A 34 -14.79 -1.77 -7.30
N ALA A 35 -15.35 -2.20 -8.42
CA ALA A 35 -15.03 -1.61 -9.72
C ALA A 35 -15.37 -0.13 -9.78
N ASN A 36 -16.52 0.29 -9.21
CA ASN A 36 -16.91 1.69 -9.14
C ASN A 36 -16.01 2.47 -8.19
N LEU A 37 -15.62 1.91 -7.04
CA LEU A 37 -14.63 2.52 -6.16
C LEU A 37 -13.35 2.87 -6.93
N ILE A 38 -12.79 1.91 -7.67
CA ILE A 38 -11.57 2.12 -8.45
C ILE A 38 -11.78 3.17 -9.55
N ARG A 39 -12.94 3.18 -10.21
CA ARG A 39 -13.30 4.22 -11.20
C ARG A 39 -13.39 5.62 -10.57
N HIS A 40 -13.94 5.74 -9.36
CA HIS A 40 -14.00 7.00 -8.62
C HIS A 40 -12.60 7.47 -8.23
N LEU A 41 -11.74 6.56 -7.74
CA LEU A 41 -10.34 6.86 -7.39
C LEU A 41 -9.55 7.37 -8.61
N VAL A 42 -9.70 6.70 -9.76
CA VAL A 42 -9.12 7.16 -11.04
C VAL A 42 -9.68 8.53 -11.43
N GLY A 43 -10.98 8.73 -11.28
CA GLY A 43 -11.65 10.01 -11.55
C GLY A 43 -11.16 11.14 -10.64
N ALA A 44 -10.76 10.83 -9.42
CA ALA A 44 -10.13 11.76 -8.49
C ALA A 44 -8.64 12.03 -8.80
N GLY A 45 -8.06 11.39 -9.82
CA GLY A 45 -6.67 11.61 -10.25
C GLY A 45 -5.67 10.59 -9.74
N LEU A 46 -6.08 9.55 -9.02
CA LEU A 46 -5.18 8.48 -8.59
C LEU A 46 -4.75 7.62 -9.78
N ASN A 47 -3.44 7.57 -10.02
CA ASN A 47 -2.85 6.86 -11.16
C ASN A 47 -2.15 5.55 -10.78
N ALA A 48 -1.88 5.33 -9.50
CA ALA A 48 -1.24 4.13 -8.98
C ALA A 48 -2.15 3.48 -7.94
N ILE A 49 -2.66 2.27 -8.24
CA ILE A 49 -3.68 1.60 -7.42
C ILE A 49 -3.41 0.09 -7.35
N GLU A 50 -3.35 -0.47 -6.16
CA GLU A 50 -3.39 -1.92 -5.97
C GLU A 50 -4.86 -2.38 -5.92
N ILE A 51 -5.30 -3.00 -7.02
CA ILE A 51 -6.74 -3.19 -7.28
C ILE A 51 -7.32 -4.46 -6.69
N THR A 52 -6.52 -5.51 -6.49
CA THR A 52 -6.96 -6.79 -5.93
C THR A 52 -5.80 -7.70 -5.55
N SER A 53 -6.12 -8.89 -5.06
CA SER A 53 -5.17 -9.97 -4.79
C SER A 53 -5.63 -11.28 -5.43
N LEU A 54 -4.71 -12.00 -6.05
CA LEU A 54 -4.93 -13.31 -6.67
C LEU A 54 -4.58 -14.47 -5.72
N VAL A 55 -4.80 -14.25 -4.43
CA VAL A 55 -4.74 -15.30 -3.40
C VAL A 55 -5.90 -16.27 -3.53
N ARG A 56 -5.87 -17.35 -2.75
CA ARG A 56 -6.96 -18.32 -2.70
C ARG A 56 -8.23 -17.69 -2.10
N PRO A 57 -9.40 -17.82 -2.75
CA PRO A 57 -10.66 -17.25 -2.28
C PRO A 57 -11.06 -17.66 -0.86
N ASP A 58 -10.74 -18.90 -0.47
CA ASP A 58 -11.03 -19.42 0.87
C ASP A 58 -10.15 -18.79 1.97
N LYS A 59 -9.03 -18.17 1.61
CA LYS A 59 -8.15 -17.47 2.54
C LYS A 59 -8.51 -15.99 2.71
N VAL A 60 -8.96 -15.36 1.62
CA VAL A 60 -9.35 -13.95 1.61
C VAL A 60 -10.69 -13.81 0.89
N PRO A 61 -11.81 -14.10 1.54
CA PRO A 61 -13.15 -14.05 0.93
C PRO A 61 -13.50 -12.67 0.38
N ALA A 62 -13.00 -11.59 1.01
CA ALA A 62 -13.22 -10.22 0.56
C ALA A 62 -12.70 -9.94 -0.85
N LEU A 63 -11.71 -10.71 -1.33
CA LEU A 63 -11.08 -10.56 -2.66
C LEU A 63 -11.29 -11.80 -3.55
N ALA A 64 -12.31 -12.63 -3.23
CA ALA A 64 -12.58 -13.87 -3.96
C ALA A 64 -13.01 -13.66 -5.43
N ASP A 65 -13.52 -12.48 -5.75
CA ASP A 65 -14.00 -12.05 -7.07
C ASP A 65 -12.93 -11.36 -7.93
N ALA A 66 -11.65 -11.65 -7.69
CA ALA A 66 -10.55 -10.97 -8.34
C ALA A 66 -10.60 -11.01 -9.88
N GLU A 67 -10.96 -12.15 -10.50
CA GLU A 67 -11.06 -12.28 -11.95
C GLU A 67 -12.22 -11.47 -12.53
N GLU A 68 -13.38 -11.48 -11.88
CA GLU A 68 -14.53 -10.68 -12.29
C GLU A 68 -14.21 -9.18 -12.19
N LEU A 69 -13.54 -8.76 -11.11
CA LEU A 69 -13.11 -7.38 -10.93
C LEU A 69 -12.10 -6.96 -12.01
N LEU A 70 -11.11 -7.81 -12.32
CA LEU A 70 -10.15 -7.55 -13.38
C LEU A 70 -10.82 -7.44 -14.76
N ALA A 71 -11.83 -8.25 -15.04
CA ALA A 71 -12.61 -8.17 -16.27
C ALA A 71 -13.40 -6.85 -16.37
N GLU A 72 -14.03 -6.41 -15.27
CA GLU A 72 -14.73 -5.11 -15.19
C GLU A 72 -13.78 -3.91 -15.40
N LEU A 73 -12.52 -4.04 -14.98
CA LEU A 73 -11.50 -3.01 -15.08
C LEU A 73 -10.62 -3.10 -16.33
N ALA A 74 -10.86 -4.08 -17.21
CA ALA A 74 -10.04 -4.29 -18.41
C ALA A 74 -9.82 -3.02 -19.25
N PRO A 75 -10.79 -2.08 -19.43
CA PRO A 75 -10.57 -0.84 -20.17
C PRO A 75 -9.58 0.14 -19.50
N LEU A 76 -9.30 -0.02 -18.20
CA LEU A 76 -8.39 0.81 -17.42
C LEU A 76 -6.99 0.19 -17.28
N LEU A 77 -6.88 -1.15 -17.38
CA LEU A 77 -5.60 -1.84 -17.32
C LEU A 77 -4.67 -1.34 -18.44
N GLY A 78 -3.44 -0.99 -18.08
CA GLY A 78 -2.45 -0.44 -19.03
C GLY A 78 -2.57 1.06 -19.31
N LYS A 79 -3.65 1.72 -18.90
CA LYS A 79 -3.76 3.19 -18.95
C LYS A 79 -3.28 3.84 -17.65
N HIS A 80 -3.45 3.14 -16.54
CA HIS A 80 -3.04 3.54 -15.21
C HIS A 80 -2.09 2.49 -14.63
N ARG A 81 -1.30 2.87 -13.64
CA ARG A 81 -0.47 1.95 -12.88
C ARG A 81 -1.37 1.13 -11.93
N MET A 82 -1.85 0.00 -12.41
CA MET A 82 -2.72 -0.91 -11.66
C MET A 82 -2.03 -2.23 -11.40
N SER A 83 -1.87 -2.58 -10.12
CA SER A 83 -1.24 -3.83 -9.71
C SER A 83 -2.24 -4.82 -9.12
N ALA A 84 -1.86 -6.09 -9.15
CA ALA A 84 -2.52 -7.16 -8.40
C ALA A 84 -1.48 -7.92 -7.57
N LEU A 85 -1.81 -8.21 -6.31
CA LEU A 85 -0.94 -9.01 -5.45
C LEU A 85 -1.01 -10.47 -5.84
N VAL A 86 0.16 -11.12 -5.99
CA VAL A 86 0.29 -12.52 -6.40
C VAL A 86 1.08 -13.32 -5.35
N PRO A 87 0.49 -14.37 -4.77
CA PRO A 87 1.12 -15.14 -3.70
C PRO A 87 2.05 -16.24 -4.21
N ASN A 88 1.99 -16.59 -5.48
CA ASN A 88 2.72 -17.71 -6.09
C ASN A 88 2.54 -17.73 -7.61
N GLN A 89 3.14 -18.76 -8.26
CA GLN A 89 3.08 -18.96 -9.71
C GLN A 89 1.66 -18.99 -10.27
N ARG A 90 0.73 -19.69 -9.61
CA ARG A 90 -0.67 -19.77 -10.05
C ARG A 90 -1.35 -18.39 -10.03
N GLY A 91 -1.02 -17.56 -9.03
CA GLY A 91 -1.50 -16.17 -8.98
C GLY A 91 -0.95 -15.35 -10.14
N LEU A 92 0.33 -15.50 -10.47
CA LEU A 92 0.94 -14.83 -11.61
C LEU A 92 0.28 -15.23 -12.95
N ASP A 93 0.04 -16.53 -13.15
CA ASP A 93 -0.61 -17.03 -14.39
C ASP A 93 -2.02 -16.41 -14.57
N ARG A 94 -2.77 -16.27 -13.46
CA ARG A 94 -4.07 -15.59 -13.44
C ARG A 94 -3.95 -14.09 -13.78
N ALA A 95 -2.94 -13.41 -13.22
CA ALA A 95 -2.67 -11.99 -13.50
C ALA A 95 -2.31 -11.77 -15.00
N LEU A 96 -1.43 -12.60 -15.53
CA LEU A 96 -1.03 -12.54 -16.95
C LEU A 96 -2.24 -12.76 -17.88
N LYS A 97 -3.07 -13.76 -17.58
CA LYS A 97 -4.30 -14.05 -18.36
C LYS A 97 -5.28 -12.88 -18.33
N ALA A 98 -5.38 -12.17 -17.21
CA ALA A 98 -6.25 -11.01 -17.06
C ALA A 98 -5.68 -9.71 -17.68
N GLY A 99 -4.43 -9.72 -18.17
CA GLY A 99 -3.81 -8.55 -18.80
C GLY A 99 -3.24 -7.52 -17.82
N VAL A 100 -3.03 -7.91 -16.57
CA VAL A 100 -2.36 -7.06 -15.56
C VAL A 100 -0.94 -6.73 -16.01
N ARG A 101 -0.49 -5.50 -15.78
CA ARG A 101 0.84 -4.99 -16.19
C ARG A 101 1.82 -4.80 -15.05
N GLU A 102 1.33 -4.84 -13.82
CA GLU A 102 2.15 -4.78 -12.61
C GLU A 102 1.63 -5.80 -11.60
N VAL A 103 2.52 -6.56 -11.00
CA VAL A 103 2.19 -7.49 -9.92
C VAL A 103 2.96 -7.14 -8.66
N ALA A 104 2.40 -7.49 -7.51
CA ALA A 104 3.06 -7.33 -6.22
C ALA A 104 3.31 -8.69 -5.56
N VAL A 105 4.48 -8.81 -4.93
CA VAL A 105 4.86 -9.91 -4.04
C VAL A 105 5.09 -9.35 -2.64
N PHE A 106 5.03 -10.19 -1.60
CA PHE A 106 5.09 -9.72 -0.22
C PHE A 106 5.89 -10.67 0.66
N ALA A 107 6.91 -10.14 1.30
CA ALA A 107 7.73 -10.83 2.28
C ALA A 107 7.50 -10.24 3.68
N SER A 108 8.13 -10.83 4.68
CA SER A 108 8.19 -10.31 6.03
C SER A 108 9.64 -10.13 6.45
N ALA A 109 9.90 -9.13 7.30
CA ALA A 109 11.18 -9.01 7.97
C ALA A 109 11.35 -10.02 9.11
N THR A 110 10.25 -10.60 9.63
CA THR A 110 10.22 -11.43 10.83
C THR A 110 9.71 -12.84 10.54
N GLU A 111 10.26 -13.83 11.24
CA GLU A 111 9.87 -15.22 11.09
C GLU A 111 8.46 -15.48 11.65
N SER A 112 8.11 -14.84 12.77
CA SER A 112 6.81 -15.01 13.41
C SER A 112 5.68 -14.54 12.51
N PHE A 113 5.83 -13.37 11.86
CA PHE A 113 4.81 -12.90 10.92
C PHE A 113 4.81 -13.70 9.61
N ALA A 114 5.97 -14.09 9.08
CA ALA A 114 6.03 -14.99 7.92
C ALA A 114 5.29 -16.30 8.20
N LYS A 115 5.47 -16.86 9.40
CA LYS A 115 4.75 -18.07 9.82
C LYS A 115 3.25 -17.85 9.95
N ALA A 116 2.82 -16.75 10.57
CA ALA A 116 1.40 -16.45 10.79
C ALA A 116 0.68 -16.14 9.48
N ASN A 117 1.29 -15.33 8.60
CA ASN A 117 0.67 -14.79 7.39
C ASN A 117 0.80 -15.73 6.18
N LEU A 118 1.96 -16.35 5.99
CA LEU A 118 2.29 -17.21 4.84
C LEU A 118 2.35 -18.71 5.19
N ASN A 119 2.30 -19.06 6.47
CA ASN A 119 2.61 -20.40 6.97
C ASN A 119 3.96 -20.93 6.48
N ASN A 120 4.95 -20.03 6.39
CA ASN A 120 6.28 -20.32 5.88
C ASN A 120 7.36 -19.59 6.71
N THR A 121 8.62 -19.86 6.46
CA THR A 121 9.74 -19.04 6.93
C THR A 121 9.96 -17.83 6.01
N VAL A 122 10.73 -16.85 6.47
CA VAL A 122 11.16 -15.72 5.63
C VAL A 122 11.88 -16.24 4.39
N ALA A 123 12.93 -17.04 4.58
CA ALA A 123 13.69 -17.63 3.48
C ALA A 123 12.82 -18.46 2.54
N GLY A 124 11.93 -19.31 3.07
CA GLY A 124 11.04 -20.14 2.27
C GLY A 124 10.03 -19.33 1.44
N SER A 125 9.57 -18.18 1.95
CA SER A 125 8.71 -17.28 1.19
C SER A 125 9.46 -16.60 0.02
N LEU A 126 10.70 -16.18 0.25
CA LEU A 126 11.56 -15.59 -0.78
C LEU A 126 11.84 -16.58 -1.92
N GLU A 127 12.09 -17.85 -1.59
CA GLU A 127 12.26 -18.90 -2.61
C GLU A 127 11.00 -19.15 -3.45
N ILE A 128 9.81 -19.01 -2.88
CA ILE A 128 8.55 -19.07 -3.64
C ILE A 128 8.44 -17.88 -4.60
N PHE A 129 8.85 -16.67 -4.17
CA PHE A 129 8.72 -15.47 -4.99
C PHE A 129 9.78 -15.35 -6.07
N ARG A 130 10.97 -15.90 -5.91
CA ARG A 130 12.06 -15.83 -6.90
C ARG A 130 11.62 -16.23 -8.32
N PRO A 131 11.03 -17.42 -8.58
CA PRO A 131 10.54 -17.79 -9.91
C PRO A 131 9.37 -16.93 -10.38
N VAL A 132 8.48 -16.48 -9.46
CA VAL A 132 7.35 -15.60 -9.78
C VAL A 132 7.84 -14.26 -10.31
N ILE A 133 8.79 -13.63 -9.61
CA ILE A 133 9.40 -12.35 -9.99
C ILE A 133 10.10 -12.51 -11.36
N LYS A 134 10.93 -13.54 -11.52
CA LYS A 134 11.64 -13.81 -12.77
C LYS A 134 10.69 -13.90 -13.96
N GLN A 135 9.67 -14.75 -13.87
CA GLN A 135 8.69 -14.92 -14.96
C GLN A 135 7.89 -13.66 -15.23
N ALA A 136 7.48 -12.91 -14.19
CA ALA A 136 6.79 -11.64 -14.37
C ALA A 136 7.67 -10.64 -15.14
N ARG A 137 8.96 -10.55 -14.79
CA ARG A 137 9.94 -9.70 -15.49
C ARG A 137 10.16 -10.12 -16.93
N GLU A 138 10.30 -11.44 -17.19
CA GLU A 138 10.41 -11.99 -18.55
C GLU A 138 9.17 -11.71 -19.40
N ALA A 139 7.98 -11.66 -18.78
CA ALA A 139 6.73 -11.26 -19.42
C ALA A 139 6.57 -9.74 -19.58
N GLY A 140 7.57 -8.93 -19.16
CA GLY A 140 7.58 -7.47 -19.31
C GLY A 140 6.75 -6.73 -18.23
N LEU A 141 6.36 -7.39 -17.15
CA LEU A 141 5.63 -6.75 -16.05
C LEU A 141 6.57 -5.97 -15.14
N ARG A 142 6.04 -4.91 -14.52
CA ARG A 142 6.63 -4.35 -13.31
C ARG A 142 6.36 -5.29 -12.14
N VAL A 143 7.31 -5.40 -11.23
CA VAL A 143 7.14 -6.20 -10.02
C VAL A 143 7.43 -5.35 -8.80
N ARG A 144 6.42 -5.15 -7.97
CA ARG A 144 6.52 -4.46 -6.68
C ARG A 144 6.76 -5.48 -5.57
N GLY A 145 7.70 -5.19 -4.68
CA GLY A 145 7.89 -5.95 -3.44
C GLY A 145 7.28 -5.20 -2.26
N TYR A 146 6.75 -5.94 -1.29
CA TYR A 146 6.42 -5.45 0.05
C TYR A 146 7.27 -6.19 1.08
N ILE A 147 7.75 -5.47 2.10
CA ILE A 147 8.26 -6.09 3.33
C ILE A 147 7.37 -5.62 4.48
N SER A 148 6.68 -6.57 5.12
CA SER A 148 5.92 -6.32 6.35
C SER A 148 6.83 -6.34 7.57
N MET A 149 6.40 -5.69 8.66
CA MET A 149 7.09 -5.67 9.95
C MET A 149 8.48 -5.02 9.90
N CYS A 150 8.65 -3.94 9.11
CA CYS A 150 9.97 -3.29 9.00
C CYS A 150 10.43 -2.60 10.30
N PHE A 151 9.53 -2.22 11.20
CA PHE A 151 9.84 -1.43 12.39
C PHE A 151 9.57 -2.15 13.70
N GLY A 152 8.61 -3.06 13.69
CA GLY A 152 8.23 -3.84 14.86
C GLY A 152 7.29 -4.99 14.52
N ASP A 153 7.26 -5.98 15.38
CA ASP A 153 6.49 -7.21 15.27
C ASP A 153 5.78 -7.51 16.60
N PRO A 154 4.51 -7.92 16.59
CA PRO A 154 3.76 -8.14 17.83
C PRO A 154 4.27 -9.30 18.68
N TRP A 155 5.08 -10.20 18.11
CA TRP A 155 5.63 -11.36 18.81
C TRP A 155 7.15 -11.25 19.06
N GLU A 156 7.90 -10.64 18.12
CA GLU A 156 9.37 -10.52 18.20
C GLU A 156 9.83 -9.16 18.74
N GLY A 157 8.92 -8.16 18.81
CA GLY A 157 9.24 -6.81 19.30
C GLY A 157 9.95 -5.97 18.25
N LYS A 158 11.02 -5.26 18.64
CA LYS A 158 11.77 -4.36 17.75
C LYS A 158 12.50 -5.16 16.66
N VAL A 159 12.39 -4.72 15.41
CA VAL A 159 13.03 -5.34 14.23
C VAL A 159 14.31 -4.60 13.89
N SER A 160 15.37 -5.34 13.59
CA SER A 160 16.66 -4.76 13.17
C SER A 160 16.57 -4.23 11.73
N THR A 161 17.09 -3.03 11.49
CA THR A 161 17.17 -2.45 10.14
C THR A 161 17.99 -3.31 9.18
N ASN A 162 19.06 -3.97 9.68
CA ASN A 162 19.84 -4.91 8.88
C ASN A 162 19.03 -6.14 8.44
N GLN A 163 18.17 -6.66 9.31
CA GLN A 163 17.27 -7.78 8.95
C GLN A 163 16.30 -7.39 7.82
N VAL A 164 15.78 -6.17 7.84
CA VAL A 164 14.95 -5.64 6.76
C VAL A 164 15.76 -5.49 5.47
N ALA A 165 16.99 -4.98 5.57
CA ALA A 165 17.89 -4.78 4.43
C ALA A 165 18.27 -6.12 3.77
N ASP A 166 18.53 -7.18 4.54
CA ASP A 166 18.84 -8.52 4.01
C ASP A 166 17.69 -9.10 3.16
N VAL A 167 16.44 -8.90 3.61
CA VAL A 167 15.25 -9.30 2.85
C VAL A 167 15.11 -8.44 1.59
N ALA A 168 15.36 -7.14 1.69
CA ALA A 168 15.29 -6.20 0.57
C ALA A 168 16.29 -6.56 -0.53
N GLU A 169 17.57 -6.80 -0.15
CA GLU A 169 18.61 -7.23 -1.10
C GLU A 169 18.17 -8.48 -1.87
N THR A 170 17.66 -9.50 -1.15
CA THR A 170 17.18 -10.74 -1.77
C THR A 170 16.05 -10.51 -2.78
N LEU A 171 15.12 -9.59 -2.46
CA LEU A 171 14.02 -9.23 -3.38
C LEU A 171 14.54 -8.47 -4.60
N PHE A 172 15.47 -7.51 -4.42
CA PHE A 172 16.07 -6.77 -5.54
C PHE A 172 16.91 -7.69 -6.43
N GLU A 173 17.70 -8.61 -5.86
CA GLU A 173 18.41 -9.65 -6.62
C GLU A 173 17.47 -10.56 -7.43
N ALA A 174 16.28 -10.84 -6.91
CA ALA A 174 15.24 -11.57 -7.64
C ALA A 174 14.64 -10.76 -8.79
N GLY A 175 14.76 -9.41 -8.79
CA GLY A 175 14.37 -8.54 -9.90
C GLY A 175 13.14 -7.68 -9.66
N ILE A 176 12.75 -7.38 -8.42
CA ILE A 176 11.71 -6.37 -8.16
C ILE A 176 12.13 -4.99 -8.68
N THR A 177 11.15 -4.14 -8.98
CA THR A 177 11.39 -2.80 -9.54
C THR A 177 11.12 -1.67 -8.56
N GLU A 178 10.45 -1.96 -7.46
CA GLU A 178 10.11 -1.03 -6.38
C GLU A 178 9.86 -1.85 -5.13
N LEU A 179 10.24 -1.31 -3.96
CA LEU A 179 10.04 -1.95 -2.67
C LEU A 179 9.28 -1.03 -1.73
N SER A 180 8.17 -1.50 -1.16
CA SER A 180 7.42 -0.79 -0.13
C SER A 180 7.77 -1.33 1.27
N LEU A 181 8.15 -0.40 2.15
CA LEU A 181 8.57 -0.67 3.54
C LEU A 181 7.37 -0.52 4.46
N GLY A 182 6.89 -1.64 5.02
CA GLY A 182 5.63 -1.70 5.77
C GLY A 182 5.81 -1.55 7.28
N ASP A 183 5.25 -0.49 7.84
CA ASP A 183 4.94 -0.35 9.26
C ASP A 183 3.60 -1.00 9.57
N THR A 184 3.56 -2.32 9.49
CA THR A 184 2.34 -3.14 9.47
C THR A 184 1.47 -2.99 10.73
N ILE A 185 2.07 -2.65 11.86
CA ILE A 185 1.36 -2.45 13.14
C ILE A 185 1.36 -0.99 13.60
N GLY A 186 1.93 -0.09 12.80
CA GLY A 186 1.91 1.35 13.02
C GLY A 186 2.71 1.82 14.21
N VAL A 187 3.87 1.21 14.49
CA VAL A 187 4.75 1.53 15.65
C VAL A 187 5.94 2.40 15.28
N ALA A 188 6.18 2.62 14.00
CA ALA A 188 7.31 3.42 13.54
C ALA A 188 7.24 4.86 14.04
N THR A 189 8.40 5.41 14.33
CA THR A 189 8.63 6.82 14.64
C THR A 189 9.53 7.46 13.59
N PRO A 190 9.54 8.81 13.44
CA PRO A 190 10.42 9.50 12.48
C PRO A 190 11.89 9.10 12.58
N GLY A 191 12.43 8.93 13.80
CA GLY A 191 13.82 8.49 13.99
C GLY A 191 14.08 7.09 13.44
N GLU A 192 13.15 6.16 13.65
CA GLU A 192 13.30 4.79 13.13
C GLU A 192 13.16 4.73 11.60
N VAL A 193 12.39 5.65 11.00
CA VAL A 193 12.34 5.79 9.53
C VAL A 193 13.69 6.22 8.99
N MET A 194 14.35 7.21 9.62
CA MET A 194 15.69 7.66 9.26
C MET A 194 16.71 6.51 9.41
N ASP A 195 16.74 5.83 10.57
CA ASP A 195 17.65 4.72 10.84
C ASP A 195 17.54 3.60 9.77
N LEU A 196 16.32 3.29 9.34
CA LEU A 196 16.09 2.28 8.31
C LEU A 196 16.60 2.75 6.95
N LEU A 197 16.31 3.99 6.55
CA LEU A 197 16.74 4.55 5.27
C LEU A 197 18.27 4.70 5.20
N ASP A 198 18.92 5.10 6.29
CA ASP A 198 20.39 5.16 6.39
C ASP A 198 21.02 3.75 6.22
N THR A 199 20.38 2.73 6.81
CA THR A 199 20.83 1.33 6.61
C THR A 199 20.73 0.93 5.13
N PHE A 200 19.69 1.36 4.42
CA PHE A 200 19.56 1.09 2.98
C PHE A 200 20.61 1.81 2.14
N ASP A 201 20.99 3.03 2.51
CA ASP A 201 22.08 3.76 1.85
C ASP A 201 23.42 3.04 2.06
N ASP A 202 23.71 2.58 3.28
CA ASP A 202 24.91 1.79 3.60
C ASP A 202 25.00 0.50 2.77
N ARG A 203 23.84 -0.07 2.39
CA ARG A 203 23.72 -1.24 1.49
C ARG A 203 23.64 -0.85 0.01
N SER A 204 23.82 0.43 -0.34
CA SER A 204 23.72 0.95 -1.71
C SER A 204 22.36 0.67 -2.40
N ILE A 205 21.29 0.56 -1.63
CA ILE A 205 19.93 0.46 -2.14
C ILE A 205 19.38 1.87 -2.37
N SER A 206 19.14 2.23 -3.62
CA SER A 206 18.68 3.57 -3.99
C SER A 206 17.30 3.90 -3.42
N ARG A 207 17.18 5.05 -2.76
CA ARG A 207 15.91 5.58 -2.23
C ARG A 207 14.84 5.77 -3.31
N SER A 208 15.24 5.98 -4.57
CA SER A 208 14.31 6.07 -5.71
C SER A 208 13.58 4.76 -6.05
N LEU A 209 14.04 3.64 -5.52
CA LEU A 209 13.41 2.33 -5.66
C LEU A 209 12.52 1.98 -4.46
N LEU A 210 12.47 2.86 -3.45
CA LEU A 210 11.72 2.63 -2.21
C LEU A 210 10.38 3.37 -2.23
N ALA A 211 9.43 2.76 -1.54
CA ALA A 211 8.16 3.33 -1.15
C ALA A 211 7.94 3.08 0.35
N VAL A 212 7.06 3.84 0.97
CA VAL A 212 6.70 3.66 2.38
C VAL A 212 5.22 3.36 2.54
N HIS A 213 4.91 2.50 3.50
CA HIS A 213 3.56 2.07 3.83
C HIS A 213 3.38 2.14 5.36
N PHE A 214 2.73 3.19 5.82
CA PHE A 214 2.53 3.44 7.23
C PHE A 214 1.10 3.19 7.68
N HIS A 215 0.95 2.55 8.84
CA HIS A 215 -0.29 2.50 9.61
C HIS A 215 -0.33 3.64 10.63
N ASP A 216 -1.53 4.15 10.92
CA ASP A 216 -1.72 5.31 11.82
C ASP A 216 -2.12 4.92 13.25
N THR A 217 -1.68 3.73 13.71
CA THR A 217 -2.06 3.17 15.02
C THR A 217 -1.74 4.12 16.18
N TYR A 218 -0.59 4.76 16.16
CA TYR A 218 -0.17 5.72 17.18
C TYR A 218 -0.19 7.17 16.66
N GLY A 219 -0.87 7.44 15.54
CA GLY A 219 -0.98 8.79 14.98
C GLY A 219 0.33 9.33 14.40
N GLN A 220 1.26 8.45 14.00
CA GLN A 220 2.58 8.84 13.50
C GLN A 220 2.71 8.75 11.97
N ALA A 221 1.72 8.22 11.26
CA ALA A 221 1.84 7.97 9.83
C ALA A 221 2.19 9.22 9.01
N LEU A 222 1.55 10.38 9.29
CA LEU A 222 1.87 11.65 8.62
C LEU A 222 3.26 12.18 9.01
N SER A 223 3.70 12.02 10.26
CA SER A 223 5.03 12.42 10.71
C SER A 223 6.12 11.58 10.02
N ASN A 224 5.91 10.26 9.98
CA ASN A 224 6.78 9.32 9.30
C ASN A 224 6.84 9.59 7.79
N THR A 225 5.70 9.92 7.18
CA THR A 225 5.63 10.32 5.77
C THR A 225 6.43 11.60 5.50
N LEU A 226 6.28 12.62 6.35
CA LEU A 226 7.07 13.86 6.22
C LEU A 226 8.57 13.58 6.30
N THR A 227 8.99 12.73 7.24
CA THR A 227 10.39 12.30 7.36
C THR A 227 10.85 11.59 6.09
N ALA A 228 10.09 10.60 5.60
CA ALA A 228 10.42 9.87 4.39
C ALA A 228 10.53 10.80 3.16
N LEU A 229 9.67 11.83 3.05
CA LEU A 229 9.73 12.84 2.00
C LEU A 229 11.01 13.69 2.07
N LEU A 230 11.41 14.12 3.27
CA LEU A 230 12.66 14.87 3.51
C LEU A 230 13.88 14.02 3.16
N GLU A 231 13.79 12.72 3.38
CA GLU A 231 14.80 11.72 3.04
C GLU A 231 14.73 11.27 1.56
N GLY A 232 13.90 11.91 0.72
CA GLY A 232 13.87 11.71 -0.72
C GLY A 232 12.99 10.56 -1.22
N ILE A 233 12.17 9.96 -0.36
CA ILE A 233 11.15 8.99 -0.80
C ILE A 233 10.03 9.73 -1.54
N THR A 234 9.61 9.18 -2.69
CA THR A 234 8.61 9.82 -3.56
C THR A 234 7.38 8.95 -3.85
N THR A 235 7.31 7.74 -3.32
CA THR A 235 6.13 6.87 -3.42
C THR A 235 5.61 6.55 -2.02
N ILE A 236 4.34 6.91 -1.75
CA ILE A 236 3.70 6.74 -0.45
C ILE A 236 2.42 5.93 -0.62
N ASP A 237 2.31 4.82 0.10
CA ASP A 237 1.09 4.01 0.15
C ASP A 237 0.09 4.64 1.11
N SER A 238 -1.16 4.63 0.71
CA SER A 238 -2.27 5.06 1.56
C SER A 238 -3.56 4.36 1.16
N ALA A 239 -4.57 4.40 1.99
CA ALA A 239 -5.87 3.81 1.71
C ALA A 239 -6.98 4.86 1.85
N ILE A 240 -7.87 4.91 0.87
CA ILE A 240 -9.10 5.71 0.94
C ILE A 240 -9.78 5.54 2.30
N SER A 241 -10.15 6.64 2.95
CA SER A 241 -10.78 6.68 4.28
C SER A 241 -9.97 5.99 5.40
N GLY A 242 -8.69 5.66 5.20
CA GLY A 242 -7.89 4.90 6.16
C GLY A 242 -8.37 3.45 6.34
N LEU A 243 -8.93 2.85 5.29
CA LEU A 243 -9.38 1.45 5.30
C LEU A 243 -8.24 0.50 5.65
N GLY A 244 -8.60 -0.63 6.25
CA GLY A 244 -7.67 -1.71 6.59
C GLY A 244 -7.28 -1.72 8.06
N GLY A 245 -6.40 -2.65 8.38
CA GLY A 245 -5.89 -2.91 9.72
C GLY A 245 -5.11 -4.22 9.71
N CYS A 246 -4.42 -4.53 10.79
CA CYS A 246 -3.69 -5.78 10.91
C CYS A 246 -4.50 -6.80 11.72
N PRO A 247 -4.90 -7.95 11.15
CA PRO A 247 -5.68 -8.94 11.89
C PRO A 247 -4.90 -9.59 13.03
N PHE A 248 -3.57 -9.51 13.00
CA PHE A 248 -2.67 -10.08 13.98
C PHE A 248 -2.33 -9.11 15.13
N ALA A 249 -2.66 -7.82 14.99
CA ALA A 249 -2.49 -6.80 16.02
C ALA A 249 -3.85 -6.13 16.28
N LYS A 250 -4.57 -6.60 17.30
CA LYS A 250 -5.95 -6.15 17.61
C LYS A 250 -6.10 -4.66 17.87
N SER A 251 -5.01 -3.98 18.23
CA SER A 251 -4.94 -2.53 18.45
C SER A 251 -4.49 -1.75 17.23
N ALA A 252 -4.03 -2.40 16.14
CA ALA A 252 -3.59 -1.71 14.95
C ALA A 252 -4.79 -1.10 14.23
N THR A 253 -4.77 0.23 14.08
CA THR A 253 -5.73 0.97 13.26
C THR A 253 -5.40 0.82 11.78
N GLY A 254 -6.22 1.42 10.89
CA GLY A 254 -6.05 1.33 9.45
C GLY A 254 -4.78 1.96 8.91
N ASN A 255 -4.64 1.84 7.62
CA ASN A 255 -3.62 2.53 6.84
C ASN A 255 -3.68 4.05 7.02
N LEU A 256 -2.60 4.74 6.70
CA LEU A 256 -2.63 6.18 6.45
C LEU A 256 -3.77 6.51 5.47
N ALA A 257 -4.68 7.41 5.87
CA ALA A 257 -5.78 7.79 5.00
C ALA A 257 -5.29 8.63 3.82
N THR A 258 -5.75 8.31 2.62
CA THR A 258 -5.31 9.00 1.39
C THR A 258 -5.69 10.48 1.41
N GLU A 259 -6.85 10.83 1.96
CA GLU A 259 -7.28 12.23 2.09
C GLU A 259 -6.40 13.03 3.05
N ASP A 260 -5.99 12.42 4.17
CA ASP A 260 -5.11 13.06 5.15
C ASP A 260 -3.71 13.27 4.56
N LEU A 261 -3.21 12.29 3.81
CA LEU A 261 -1.97 12.39 3.05
C LEU A 261 -2.04 13.51 2.00
N VAL A 262 -3.07 13.52 1.16
CA VAL A 262 -3.22 14.53 0.08
C VAL A 262 -3.36 15.94 0.66
N TRP A 263 -4.08 16.10 1.79
CA TRP A 263 -4.15 17.36 2.51
C TRP A 263 -2.77 17.86 2.95
N GLN A 264 -1.95 16.97 3.54
CA GLN A 264 -0.57 17.30 3.94
C GLN A 264 0.29 17.68 2.73
N LEU A 265 0.27 16.88 1.66
CA LEU A 265 1.07 17.11 0.45
C LEU A 265 0.73 18.45 -0.22
N HIS A 266 -0.56 18.78 -0.36
CA HIS A 266 -1.00 20.06 -0.90
C HIS A 266 -0.54 21.23 -0.01
N GLY A 267 -0.64 21.10 1.32
CA GLY A 267 -0.15 22.10 2.28
C GLY A 267 1.38 22.31 2.20
N LEU A 268 2.13 21.30 1.81
CA LEU A 268 3.58 21.37 1.57
C LEU A 268 3.92 21.94 0.18
N GLY A 269 2.95 22.07 -0.72
CA GLY A 269 3.14 22.51 -2.11
C GLY A 269 3.63 21.40 -3.04
N ILE A 270 3.47 20.14 -2.65
CA ILE A 270 3.88 18.96 -3.44
C ILE A 270 2.76 18.58 -4.41
N THR A 271 3.11 18.40 -5.68
CA THR A 271 2.17 18.01 -6.72
C THR A 271 1.80 16.53 -6.60
N THR A 272 0.51 16.22 -6.56
CA THR A 272 -0.03 14.86 -6.55
C THR A 272 -0.84 14.52 -7.80
N GLY A 273 -1.43 15.52 -8.44
CA GLY A 273 -2.41 15.36 -9.51
C GLY A 273 -3.80 14.90 -9.02
N ILE A 274 -4.04 14.87 -7.70
CA ILE A 274 -5.26 14.35 -7.08
C ILE A 274 -6.19 15.50 -6.69
N ASP A 275 -7.47 15.37 -7.05
CA ASP A 275 -8.54 16.23 -6.57
C ASP A 275 -9.03 15.74 -5.21
N LEU A 276 -8.66 16.47 -4.15
CA LEU A 276 -9.02 16.14 -2.77
C LEU A 276 -10.54 16.15 -2.56
N GLN A 277 -11.26 17.04 -3.22
CA GLN A 277 -12.71 17.12 -3.06
C GLN A 277 -13.41 15.89 -3.66
N ALA A 278 -12.99 15.46 -4.85
CA ALA A 278 -13.49 14.23 -5.49
C ALA A 278 -13.11 12.98 -4.65
N LEU A 279 -11.94 13.00 -4.00
CA LEU A 279 -11.52 11.92 -3.09
C LEU A 279 -12.44 11.84 -1.85
N VAL A 280 -12.73 12.98 -1.20
CA VAL A 280 -13.67 13.05 -0.06
C VAL A 280 -15.06 12.59 -0.45
N GLU A 281 -15.55 12.95 -1.64
CA GLU A 281 -16.83 12.48 -2.17
C GLU A 281 -16.83 10.96 -2.40
N THR A 282 -15.71 10.42 -2.85
CA THR A 282 -15.52 8.96 -3.00
C THR A 282 -15.57 8.24 -1.63
N SER A 283 -14.97 8.79 -0.59
CA SER A 283 -15.03 8.23 0.77
C SER A 283 -16.45 8.25 1.33
N ARG A 284 -17.18 9.36 1.15
CA ARG A 284 -18.59 9.44 1.56
C ARG A 284 -19.43 8.40 0.83
N TRP A 285 -19.30 8.34 -0.50
CA TRP A 285 -19.98 7.33 -1.32
C TRP A 285 -19.69 5.90 -0.83
N LEU A 286 -18.42 5.60 -0.49
CA LEU A 286 -18.02 4.29 0.01
C LEU A 286 -18.67 4.02 1.38
N SER A 287 -18.64 4.98 2.29
CA SER A 287 -19.31 4.88 3.60
C SER A 287 -20.81 4.62 3.46
N ASP A 288 -21.49 5.35 2.57
CA ASP A 288 -22.93 5.15 2.30
C ASP A 288 -23.23 3.76 1.73
N LYS A 289 -22.35 3.22 0.90
CA LYS A 289 -22.50 1.88 0.30
C LYS A 289 -22.21 0.73 1.24
N THR A 290 -21.35 0.94 2.21
CA THR A 290 -20.80 -0.13 3.04
C THR A 290 -21.28 -0.08 4.48
N GLY A 291 -21.71 1.09 4.95
CA GLY A 291 -21.95 1.37 6.37
C GLY A 291 -20.65 1.51 7.18
N LEU A 292 -19.46 1.44 6.54
CA LEU A 292 -18.19 1.67 7.21
C LEU A 292 -18.04 3.14 7.58
N PRO A 293 -17.55 3.46 8.79
CA PRO A 293 -17.36 4.85 9.19
C PRO A 293 -16.21 5.50 8.41
N LEU A 294 -16.33 6.80 8.17
CA LEU A 294 -15.19 7.61 7.74
C LEU A 294 -14.14 7.63 8.85
N ARG A 295 -12.90 7.28 8.54
CA ARG A 295 -11.76 7.29 9.48
C ARG A 295 -10.79 8.43 9.19
N SER A 296 -10.74 8.94 7.95
CA SER A 296 -9.95 10.11 7.58
C SER A 296 -10.45 11.36 8.30
N LYS A 297 -9.56 12.05 9.01
CA LYS A 297 -9.84 13.31 9.70
C LYS A 297 -10.20 14.42 8.68
N THR A 298 -9.48 14.45 7.56
CA THR A 298 -9.72 15.40 6.48
C THR A 298 -11.10 15.17 5.83
N ALA A 299 -11.44 13.91 5.54
CA ALA A 299 -12.76 13.59 4.97
C ALA A 299 -13.90 13.99 5.91
N ILE A 300 -13.78 13.73 7.21
CA ILE A 300 -14.76 14.13 8.22
C ILE A 300 -14.90 15.65 8.29
N ALA A 301 -13.77 16.38 8.36
CA ALA A 301 -13.80 17.84 8.46
C ALA A 301 -14.41 18.50 7.22
N LEU A 302 -14.03 18.08 6.01
CA LEU A 302 -14.55 18.66 4.76
C LEU A 302 -15.99 18.23 4.46
N ALA A 303 -16.43 17.05 4.92
CA ALA A 303 -17.83 16.64 4.80
C ALA A 303 -18.75 17.56 5.63
N ASN A 304 -18.37 17.89 6.85
CA ASN A 304 -19.16 18.72 7.76
C ASN A 304 -19.28 20.18 7.27
N GLN A 305 -18.23 20.74 6.65
CA GLN A 305 -18.27 22.10 6.09
C GLN A 305 -19.35 22.28 4.99
N LYS A 306 -19.61 21.24 4.18
CA LYS A 306 -20.68 21.31 3.15
C LYS A 306 -22.09 21.30 3.74
N ASP A 307 -22.28 20.67 4.88
CA ASP A 307 -23.61 20.59 5.52
C ASP A 307 -23.97 21.88 6.25
N GLU A 308 -22.96 22.66 6.72
CA GLU A 308 -23.17 23.99 7.35
C GLU A 308 -23.49 25.11 6.33
N THR A 309 -23.19 24.90 5.04
CA THR A 309 -23.43 25.89 3.98
C THR A 309 -24.73 25.65 3.19
N ARG A 310 -25.53 24.68 3.59
CA ARG A 310 -26.86 24.39 3.08
C ARG A 310 -27.94 24.84 4.06
#